data_eb9564ec21eb30046e9a1c453b58c429
#
_entry.id   eb9564ec21eb30046e9a1c453b58c429
#
_cell.length_a   1.000
_cell.length_b   1.000
_cell.length_c   1.000
_cell.angle_alpha   90.00
_cell.angle_beta   90.00
_cell.angle_gamma   90.00
#
_symmetry.space_group_name_H-M   'P 1'
#
loop_
_entity.id
_entity.type
_entity.pdbx_description
1 polymer ?
#
loop_
_entity_poly.entity_id
_entity_poly.type
_entity_poly.pdbx_seq_one_letter_code
_entity_poly.pdbx_strand_id
1 'polypeptide(L)'
;MFDGWAPFTVYAYYSCSPAGITEEEARAAAEGTLTAKQSMAVELEMLLGLLRGASYGAQAQATDLGNFAVVDALAVLCGGYHQLNGDGQGLILVGISTGTLLATNGSIERVSGRFVAPCGCPVVLSAALDNLASFPAPELYHLGATKVMAGPAFDLGVHVSSVNDRTLIVERTFGVAWTCDPVMTSAPAITPAV
;
A
#
# COMPACT_ATOMS: atom_id res chain seq x y z
N MET A 1 -19.56 -6.09 7.45
CA MET A 1 -19.78 -6.45 6.03
C MET A 1 -18.63 -5.79 5.29
N PHE A 2 -17.89 -6.48 4.41
CA PHE A 2 -16.84 -5.83 3.62
C PHE A 2 -17.55 -5.05 2.51
N ASP A 3 -17.51 -3.73 2.59
CA ASP A 3 -18.02 -2.85 1.52
C ASP A 3 -16.93 -2.58 0.49
N GLY A 4 -17.31 -2.52 -0.79
CA GLY A 4 -16.41 -2.06 -1.85
C GLY A 4 -15.46 -3.11 -2.44
N TRP A 5 -15.81 -4.38 -2.41
CA TRP A 5 -15.05 -5.42 -3.11
C TRP A 5 -15.08 -5.20 -4.63
N ALA A 6 -14.02 -4.64 -5.18
CA ALA A 6 -13.81 -4.60 -6.61
C ALA A 6 -12.40 -5.16 -6.92
N PRO A 7 -12.27 -6.19 -7.77
CA PRO A 7 -10.97 -6.71 -8.16
C PRO A 7 -10.24 -5.73 -9.09
N PHE A 8 -8.92 -5.72 -9.03
CA PHE A 8 -8.05 -5.00 -9.94
C PHE A 8 -6.87 -5.88 -10.33
N THR A 9 -6.26 -5.60 -11.47
CA THR A 9 -5.15 -6.40 -12.00
C THR A 9 -3.86 -5.60 -12.00
N VAL A 10 -2.82 -6.18 -11.42
CA VAL A 10 -1.45 -5.69 -11.48
C VAL A 10 -0.69 -6.54 -12.48
N TYR A 11 0.06 -5.90 -13.37
CA TYR A 11 0.86 -6.59 -14.36
C TYR A 11 2.30 -6.08 -14.38
N ALA A 12 3.19 -6.94 -14.81
CA ALA A 12 4.55 -6.61 -15.18
C ALA A 12 4.86 -7.18 -16.56
N TYR A 13 5.73 -6.54 -17.28
CA TYR A 13 6.15 -7.01 -18.57
C TYR A 13 7.67 -7.05 -18.67
N TYR A 14 8.15 -7.94 -19.53
CA TYR A 14 9.53 -8.00 -19.95
C TYR A 14 9.57 -8.05 -21.48
N SER A 15 10.26 -7.09 -22.08
CA SER A 15 10.43 -7.04 -23.53
C SER A 15 11.89 -7.37 -23.89
N CYS A 16 12.09 -8.29 -24.78
CA CYS A 16 13.41 -8.73 -25.23
C CYS A 16 13.42 -9.06 -26.71
N SER A 17 14.60 -8.89 -27.32
CA SER A 17 14.88 -9.49 -28.61
C SER A 17 15.02 -11.00 -28.45
N PRO A 18 14.45 -11.83 -29.35
CA PRO A 18 14.55 -13.29 -29.27
C PRO A 18 15.98 -13.84 -29.38
N ALA A 19 16.93 -12.99 -29.79
CA ALA A 19 18.32 -13.39 -29.88
C ALA A 19 18.99 -13.35 -28.49
N GLY A 20 19.11 -14.49 -27.84
CA GLY A 20 19.93 -14.66 -26.64
C GLY A 20 19.20 -14.83 -25.32
N ILE A 21 17.88 -14.74 -25.30
CA ILE A 21 17.08 -14.97 -24.08
C ILE A 21 15.97 -15.97 -24.39
N THR A 22 15.85 -16.99 -23.56
CA THR A 22 14.78 -17.99 -23.66
C THR A 22 13.46 -17.43 -23.15
N GLU A 23 12.35 -18.04 -23.55
CA GLU A 23 11.01 -17.65 -23.04
C GLU A 23 10.91 -17.83 -21.53
N GLU A 24 11.54 -18.86 -21.00
CA GLU A 24 11.56 -19.17 -19.58
C GLU A 24 12.31 -18.09 -18.77
N GLU A 25 13.44 -17.61 -19.28
CA GLU A 25 14.19 -16.50 -18.66
C GLU A 25 13.41 -15.19 -18.72
N ALA A 26 12.73 -14.90 -19.84
CA ALA A 26 11.87 -13.74 -19.96
C ALA A 26 10.67 -13.79 -19.00
N ARG A 27 10.07 -14.97 -18.84
CA ARG A 27 8.99 -15.22 -17.87
C ARG A 27 9.48 -15.01 -16.45
N ALA A 28 10.59 -15.60 -16.06
CA ALA A 28 11.18 -15.44 -14.74
C ALA A 28 11.50 -13.98 -14.42
N ALA A 29 11.97 -13.21 -15.39
CA ALA A 29 12.24 -11.77 -15.24
C ALA A 29 10.94 -10.96 -15.03
N ALA A 30 9.88 -11.26 -15.79
CA ALA A 30 8.57 -10.61 -15.63
C ALA A 30 7.93 -10.95 -14.27
N GLU A 31 7.96 -12.23 -13.87
CA GLU A 31 7.48 -12.70 -12.55
C GLU A 31 8.26 -12.06 -11.40
N GLY A 32 9.58 -11.97 -11.50
CA GLY A 32 10.43 -11.29 -10.53
C GLY A 32 10.06 -9.81 -10.39
N THR A 33 9.81 -9.13 -11.51
CA THR A 33 9.35 -7.74 -11.52
C THR A 33 7.98 -7.58 -10.89
N LEU A 34 7.02 -8.46 -11.21
CA LEU A 34 5.69 -8.45 -10.61
C LEU A 34 5.79 -8.65 -9.09
N THR A 35 6.55 -9.65 -8.66
CA THR A 35 6.74 -9.97 -7.24
C THR A 35 7.35 -8.80 -6.47
N ALA A 36 8.32 -8.10 -7.05
CA ALA A 36 8.96 -6.96 -6.40
C ALA A 36 8.05 -5.72 -6.28
N LYS A 37 7.13 -5.53 -7.23
CA LYS A 37 6.33 -4.30 -7.34
C LYS A 37 4.87 -4.46 -6.88
N GLN A 38 4.35 -5.67 -6.79
CA GLN A 38 2.93 -5.91 -6.51
C GLN A 38 2.48 -5.35 -5.16
N SER A 39 3.31 -5.42 -4.11
CA SER A 39 2.95 -4.89 -2.79
C SER A 39 2.68 -3.39 -2.85
N MET A 40 3.60 -2.63 -3.46
CA MET A 40 3.43 -1.19 -3.61
C MET A 40 2.22 -0.84 -4.48
N ALA A 41 1.96 -1.58 -5.55
CA ALA A 41 0.80 -1.37 -6.40
C ALA A 41 -0.51 -1.63 -5.65
N VAL A 42 -0.56 -2.68 -4.81
CA VAL A 42 -1.72 -3.00 -3.96
C VAL A 42 -1.93 -1.92 -2.91
N GLU A 43 -0.85 -1.42 -2.27
CA GLU A 43 -0.93 -0.32 -1.31
C GLU A 43 -1.43 0.98 -1.95
N LEU A 44 -0.92 1.34 -3.12
CA LEU A 44 -1.38 2.52 -3.87
C LEU A 44 -2.85 2.41 -4.26
N GLU A 45 -3.28 1.23 -4.72
CA GLU A 45 -4.68 1.00 -5.05
C GLU A 45 -5.58 1.05 -3.81
N MET A 46 -5.13 0.50 -2.69
CA MET A 46 -5.83 0.57 -1.41
C MET A 46 -5.99 2.02 -0.94
N LEU A 47 -4.95 2.83 -1.08
CA LEU A 47 -4.96 4.23 -0.64
C LEU A 47 -5.75 5.13 -1.58
N LEU A 48 -5.49 5.04 -2.87
CA LEU A 48 -5.96 6.01 -3.86
C LEU A 48 -7.10 5.52 -4.74
N GLY A 49 -7.31 4.21 -4.85
CA GLY A 49 -8.31 3.64 -5.76
C GLY A 49 -8.02 3.98 -7.23
N LEU A 50 -6.75 3.93 -7.65
CA LEU A 50 -6.32 4.37 -8.98
C LEU A 50 -6.99 3.61 -10.13
N LEU A 51 -7.22 2.31 -9.95
CA LEU A 51 -7.78 1.42 -10.97
C LEU A 51 -9.29 1.21 -10.79
N ARG A 52 -9.75 1.19 -9.54
CA ARG A 52 -11.16 0.98 -9.20
C ARG A 52 -11.98 2.27 -9.21
N GLY A 53 -11.31 3.42 -9.14
CA GLY A 53 -11.89 4.75 -8.95
C GLY A 53 -11.57 5.32 -7.57
N ALA A 54 -11.32 6.62 -7.50
CA ALA A 54 -10.86 7.30 -6.29
C ALA A 54 -11.77 7.08 -5.07
N SER A 55 -13.08 6.94 -5.28
CA SER A 55 -14.06 6.67 -4.22
C SER A 55 -13.85 5.33 -3.49
N TYR A 56 -13.08 4.40 -4.06
CA TYR A 56 -12.72 3.13 -3.45
C TYR A 56 -11.39 3.19 -2.66
N GLY A 57 -10.66 4.29 -2.75
CA GLY A 57 -9.43 4.48 -2.01
C GLY A 57 -9.69 4.90 -0.56
N ALA A 58 -8.85 4.43 0.36
CA ALA A 58 -8.94 4.80 1.77
C ALA A 58 -8.85 6.31 1.98
N GLN A 59 -8.05 7.01 1.19
CA GLN A 59 -7.90 8.47 1.26
C GLN A 59 -9.23 9.21 1.03
N ALA A 60 -10.01 8.79 0.03
CA ALA A 60 -11.28 9.43 -0.27
C ALA A 60 -12.39 9.09 0.74
N GLN A 61 -12.26 7.97 1.45
CA GLN A 61 -13.23 7.49 2.43
C GLN A 61 -12.88 7.90 3.86
N ALA A 62 -11.60 8.25 4.11
CA ALA A 62 -11.14 8.53 5.46
C ALA A 62 -11.74 9.81 6.04
N THR A 63 -12.15 9.73 7.29
CA THR A 63 -12.44 10.92 8.09
C THR A 63 -11.12 11.56 8.49
N ASP A 64 -10.89 12.80 8.04
CA ASP A 64 -9.70 13.58 8.41
C ASP A 64 -9.86 14.14 9.83
N LEU A 65 -8.95 13.74 10.70
CA LEU A 65 -8.91 14.19 12.11
C LEU A 65 -8.05 15.46 12.31
N GLY A 66 -7.37 15.91 11.26
CA GLY A 66 -6.56 17.14 11.26
C GLY A 66 -5.05 16.92 11.22
N ASN A 67 -4.31 18.02 11.39
CA ASN A 67 -2.85 18.06 11.29
C ASN A 67 -2.23 18.23 12.69
N PHE A 68 -1.31 17.33 13.05
CA PHE A 68 -0.69 17.25 14.37
C PHE A 68 0.81 16.96 14.24
N ALA A 69 1.59 17.24 15.28
CA ALA A 69 2.95 16.71 15.36
C ALA A 69 2.92 15.16 15.24
N VAL A 70 3.92 14.54 14.63
CA VAL A 70 3.89 13.11 14.24
C VAL A 70 3.50 12.18 15.39
N VAL A 71 4.00 12.43 16.60
CA VAL A 71 3.67 11.64 17.79
C VAL A 71 2.22 11.84 18.22
N ASP A 72 1.76 13.09 18.21
CA ASP A 72 0.38 13.44 18.57
C ASP A 72 -0.59 12.91 17.49
N ALA A 73 -0.20 12.96 16.21
CA ALA A 73 -0.96 12.42 15.10
C ALA A 73 -1.30 10.94 15.31
N LEU A 74 -0.33 10.14 15.77
CA LEU A 74 -0.57 8.73 16.07
C LEU A 74 -1.56 8.55 17.24
N ALA A 75 -1.43 9.34 18.29
CA ALA A 75 -2.34 9.28 19.45
C ALA A 75 -3.77 9.68 19.08
N VAL A 76 -3.93 10.77 18.30
CA VAL A 76 -5.22 11.22 17.79
C VAL A 76 -5.83 10.18 16.84
N LEU A 77 -5.02 9.56 15.97
CA LEU A 77 -5.46 8.53 15.04
C LEU A 77 -6.02 7.31 15.80
N CYS A 78 -5.30 6.82 16.80
CA CYS A 78 -5.76 5.72 17.64
C CYS A 78 -7.07 6.04 18.37
N GLY A 79 -7.13 7.21 19.02
CA GLY A 79 -8.31 7.65 19.76
C GLY A 79 -9.51 7.91 18.86
N GLY A 80 -9.32 8.60 17.73
CA GLY A 80 -10.39 8.91 16.77
C GLY A 80 -10.97 7.66 16.12
N TYR A 81 -10.13 6.70 15.77
CA TYR A 81 -10.61 5.42 15.24
C TYR A 81 -11.51 4.68 16.24
N HIS A 82 -11.10 4.59 17.52
CA HIS A 82 -11.89 3.94 18.55
C HIS A 82 -13.21 4.68 18.83
N GLN A 83 -13.22 6.00 18.76
CA GLN A 83 -14.45 6.78 18.92
C GLN A 83 -15.46 6.52 17.80
N LEU A 84 -14.99 6.38 16.56
CA LEU A 84 -15.85 6.17 15.39
C LEU A 84 -16.27 4.71 15.21
N ASN A 85 -15.36 3.79 15.47
CA ASN A 85 -15.52 2.37 15.09
C ASN A 85 -15.59 1.41 16.29
N GLY A 86 -15.50 1.92 17.52
CA GLY A 86 -15.46 1.09 18.73
C GLY A 86 -14.14 0.32 18.86
N ASP A 87 -14.16 -0.81 19.58
CA ASP A 87 -12.97 -1.62 19.88
C ASP A 87 -12.54 -2.52 18.70
N GLY A 88 -12.87 -2.13 17.48
CA GLY A 88 -12.48 -2.86 16.27
C GLY A 88 -10.97 -2.98 16.13
N GLN A 89 -10.49 -4.19 15.82
CA GLN A 89 -9.09 -4.39 15.45
C GLN A 89 -8.85 -3.77 14.08
N GLY A 90 -7.88 -2.87 14.02
CA GLY A 90 -7.50 -2.16 12.81
C GLY A 90 -6.04 -2.39 12.44
N LEU A 91 -5.63 -1.70 11.40
CA LEU A 91 -4.29 -1.64 10.85
C LEU A 91 -3.91 -0.18 10.67
N ILE A 92 -2.76 0.23 11.20
CA ILE A 92 -2.22 1.57 10.97
C ILE A 92 -1.21 1.51 9.83
N LEU A 93 -1.40 2.36 8.83
CA LEU A 93 -0.54 2.47 7.67
C LEU A 93 0.19 3.82 7.74
N VAL A 94 1.51 3.79 7.68
CA VAL A 94 2.38 4.98 7.73
C VAL A 94 3.49 4.87 6.69
N GLY A 95 4.00 5.98 6.19
CA GLY A 95 5.22 5.98 5.37
C GLY A 95 6.42 5.42 6.13
N ILE A 96 7.40 4.85 5.43
CA ILE A 96 8.61 4.27 6.03
C ILE A 96 9.37 5.32 6.86
N SER A 97 9.50 6.54 6.31
CA SER A 97 10.18 7.67 6.97
C SER A 97 9.49 8.04 8.28
N THR A 98 8.16 8.18 8.25
CA THR A 98 7.34 8.50 9.43
C THR A 98 7.39 7.37 10.45
N GLY A 99 7.27 6.12 10.01
CA GLY A 99 7.33 4.96 10.89
C GLY A 99 8.70 4.79 11.55
N THR A 100 9.78 5.11 10.84
CA THR A 100 11.14 5.13 11.41
C THR A 100 11.26 6.17 12.52
N LEU A 101 10.71 7.36 12.31
CA LEU A 101 10.68 8.41 13.32
C LEU A 101 9.88 8.00 14.56
N LEU A 102 8.68 7.43 14.36
CA LEU A 102 7.83 6.93 15.44
C LEU A 102 8.53 5.82 16.25
N ALA A 103 9.23 4.92 15.59
CA ALA A 103 10.01 3.86 16.24
C ALA A 103 11.20 4.42 17.04
N THR A 104 11.91 5.40 16.47
CA THR A 104 13.05 6.04 17.13
C THR A 104 12.62 6.81 18.39
N ASN A 105 11.44 7.42 18.37
CA ASN A 105 10.88 8.13 19.51
C ASN A 105 10.16 7.22 20.52
N GLY A 106 10.13 5.90 20.28
CA GLY A 106 9.43 4.96 21.15
C GLY A 106 7.89 5.06 21.11
N SER A 107 7.33 5.72 20.08
CA SER A 107 5.87 5.84 19.91
C SER A 107 5.24 4.57 19.35
N ILE A 108 6.02 3.72 18.70
CA ILE A 108 5.64 2.37 18.28
C ILE A 108 6.69 1.39 18.76
N GLU A 109 6.26 0.21 19.15
CA GLU A 109 7.13 -0.84 19.67
C GLU A 109 7.24 -2.01 18.70
N ARG A 110 8.33 -2.76 18.75
CA ARG A 110 8.50 -3.98 17.98
C ARG A 110 8.15 -5.20 18.83
N VAL A 111 6.99 -5.78 18.58
CA VAL A 111 6.49 -6.97 19.27
C VAL A 111 6.45 -8.13 18.28
N SER A 112 7.15 -9.22 18.60
CA SER A 112 7.21 -10.44 17.75
C SER A 112 7.54 -10.15 16.27
N GLY A 113 8.45 -9.20 16.03
CA GLY A 113 8.90 -8.83 14.68
C GLY A 113 8.00 -7.84 13.92
N ARG A 114 6.89 -7.40 14.52
CA ARG A 114 5.95 -6.43 13.95
C ARG A 114 5.97 -5.14 14.76
N PHE A 115 5.74 -4.01 14.11
CA PHE A 115 5.50 -2.77 14.82
C PHE A 115 4.06 -2.73 15.32
N VAL A 116 3.88 -2.23 16.53
CA VAL A 116 2.58 -2.12 17.21
C VAL A 116 2.48 -0.72 17.82
N ALA A 117 1.35 -0.06 17.62
CA ALA A 117 1.01 1.22 18.24
C ALA A 117 0.52 1.04 19.68
N PRO A 118 0.50 2.09 20.51
CA PRO A 118 0.01 2.02 21.89
C PRO A 118 -1.44 1.52 22.02
N CYS A 119 -2.27 1.69 20.99
CA CYS A 119 -3.63 1.13 20.93
C CYS A 119 -3.67 -0.38 20.64
N GLY A 120 -2.53 -1.05 20.54
CA GLY A 120 -2.46 -2.48 20.23
C GLY A 120 -2.60 -2.83 18.74
N CYS A 121 -2.81 -1.84 17.88
CA CYS A 121 -2.96 -2.06 16.44
C CYS A 121 -1.59 -2.27 15.77
N PRO A 122 -1.48 -3.23 14.83
CA PRO A 122 -0.28 -3.39 14.03
C PRO A 122 -0.04 -2.17 13.15
N VAL A 123 1.24 -1.76 13.04
CA VAL A 123 1.69 -0.67 12.18
C VAL A 123 2.44 -1.26 11.00
N VAL A 124 1.99 -0.92 9.80
CA VAL A 124 2.61 -1.31 8.54
C VAL A 124 3.31 -0.11 7.92
N LEU A 125 4.59 -0.30 7.58
CA LEU A 125 5.39 0.70 6.89
C LEU A 125 5.16 0.59 5.39
N SER A 126 4.63 1.64 4.78
CA SER A 126 4.26 1.69 3.37
C SER A 126 5.27 2.49 2.56
N ALA A 127 5.90 1.85 1.58
CA ALA A 127 6.72 2.53 0.59
C ALA A 127 5.85 3.37 -0.36
N ALA A 128 4.58 3.01 -0.52
CA ALA A 128 3.65 3.76 -1.36
C ALA A 128 3.41 5.16 -0.81
N LEU A 129 3.24 5.32 0.50
CA LEU A 129 3.05 6.62 1.13
C LEU A 129 4.27 7.54 0.99
N ASP A 130 5.48 7.00 1.08
CA ASP A 130 6.71 7.80 0.88
C ASP A 130 6.90 8.23 -0.59
N ASN A 131 6.41 7.44 -1.55
CA ASN A 131 6.54 7.71 -2.98
C ASN A 131 5.45 8.62 -3.56
N LEU A 132 4.40 8.90 -2.80
CA LEU A 132 3.38 9.84 -3.21
C LEU A 132 3.92 11.28 -3.07
N ALA A 133 4.80 11.67 -4.00
CA ALA A 133 5.46 12.99 -4.04
C ALA A 133 4.49 14.19 -4.09
N SER A 134 3.20 13.96 -4.21
CA SER A 134 2.13 14.96 -4.15
C SER A 134 1.58 15.19 -2.75
N PHE A 135 2.01 14.46 -1.74
CA PHE A 135 1.59 14.69 -0.36
C PHE A 135 2.52 15.70 0.30
N PRO A 136 2.03 16.91 0.61
CA PRO A 136 2.84 17.95 1.24
C PRO A 136 3.20 17.62 2.70
N ALA A 137 2.57 16.60 3.28
CA ALA A 137 2.75 16.21 4.68
C ALA A 137 2.64 14.69 4.83
N PRO A 138 3.38 14.08 5.77
CA PRO A 138 3.21 12.66 6.07
C PRO A 138 1.80 12.39 6.58
N GLU A 139 1.12 11.46 5.93
CA GLU A 139 -0.21 11.01 6.29
C GLU A 139 -0.15 9.68 7.02
N LEU A 140 -0.99 9.52 8.02
CA LEU A 140 -1.17 8.29 8.78
C LEU A 140 -2.63 7.85 8.61
N TYR A 141 -2.83 6.59 8.30
CA TYR A 141 -4.16 6.00 8.12
C TYR A 141 -4.40 4.91 9.15
N HIS A 142 -5.60 4.88 9.73
CA HIS A 142 -6.09 3.76 10.49
C HIS A 142 -7.27 3.14 9.75
N LEU A 143 -7.08 1.94 9.29
CA LEU A 143 -8.05 1.14 8.55
C LEU A 143 -8.63 0.08 9.49
N GLY A 144 -9.86 -0.35 9.24
CA GLY A 144 -10.42 -1.53 9.88
C GLY A 144 -9.66 -2.81 9.53
N ALA A 145 -10.15 -3.94 9.98
CA ALA A 145 -9.55 -5.22 9.62
C ALA A 145 -9.46 -5.33 8.09
N THR A 146 -8.23 -5.34 7.57
CA THR A 146 -7.95 -5.30 6.15
C THR A 146 -7.66 -6.70 5.63
N LYS A 147 -8.26 -7.04 4.49
CA LYS A 147 -8.03 -8.30 3.79
C LYS A 147 -7.57 -8.02 2.37
N VAL A 148 -6.42 -8.59 2.03
CA VAL A 148 -5.90 -8.62 0.64
C VAL A 148 -6.03 -10.05 0.14
N MET A 149 -6.65 -10.23 -1.02
CA MET A 149 -6.72 -11.51 -1.72
C MET A 149 -5.97 -11.39 -3.03
N ALA A 150 -5.19 -12.41 -3.36
CA ALA A 150 -4.45 -12.51 -4.60
C ALA A 150 -4.89 -13.77 -5.35
N GLY A 151 -5.20 -13.60 -6.62
CA GLY A 151 -5.42 -14.71 -7.54
C GLY A 151 -4.10 -15.35 -7.99
N PRO A 152 -4.16 -16.42 -8.79
CA PRO A 152 -2.98 -16.96 -9.44
C PRO A 152 -2.35 -15.92 -10.39
N ALA A 153 -1.07 -16.06 -10.65
CA ALA A 153 -0.42 -15.31 -11.72
C ALA A 153 -0.75 -15.99 -13.08
N PHE A 154 -1.01 -15.15 -14.07
CA PHE A 154 -1.20 -15.58 -15.46
C PHE A 154 -0.14 -14.94 -16.32
N ASP A 155 0.32 -15.65 -17.33
CA ASP A 155 1.26 -15.16 -18.32
C ASP A 155 0.59 -15.03 -19.71
N LEU A 156 0.90 -13.92 -20.38
CA LEU A 156 0.48 -13.61 -21.72
C LEU A 156 1.71 -13.24 -22.55
N GLY A 157 1.96 -14.00 -23.60
CA GLY A 157 3.05 -13.70 -24.54
C GLY A 157 2.53 -12.94 -25.75
N VAL A 158 3.14 -11.80 -26.08
CA VAL A 158 2.88 -11.05 -27.30
C VAL A 158 4.17 -10.97 -28.12
N HIS A 159 4.09 -11.39 -29.39
CA HIS A 159 5.18 -11.29 -30.36
C HIS A 159 4.87 -10.21 -31.37
N VAL A 160 5.75 -9.20 -31.47
CA VAL A 160 5.63 -8.13 -32.47
C VAL A 160 6.61 -8.44 -33.60
N SER A 161 6.12 -9.07 -34.67
CA SER A 161 6.94 -9.56 -35.77
C SER A 161 7.65 -8.45 -36.57
N SER A 162 7.09 -7.25 -36.60
CA SER A 162 7.65 -6.12 -37.35
C SER A 162 8.99 -5.60 -36.81
N VAL A 163 9.24 -5.78 -35.53
CA VAL A 163 10.46 -5.32 -34.84
C VAL A 163 11.25 -6.51 -34.24
N ASN A 164 10.79 -7.74 -34.48
CA ASN A 164 11.35 -8.96 -33.92
C ASN A 164 11.51 -8.90 -32.40
N ASP A 165 10.57 -8.23 -31.72
CA ASP A 165 10.52 -8.14 -30.27
C ASP A 165 9.44 -9.07 -29.71
N ARG A 166 9.76 -9.68 -28.59
CA ARG A 166 8.83 -10.49 -27.82
C ARG A 166 8.58 -9.81 -26.48
N THR A 167 7.33 -9.53 -26.18
CA THR A 167 6.92 -9.03 -24.87
C THR A 167 6.16 -10.12 -24.15
N LEU A 168 6.62 -10.46 -22.97
CA LEU A 168 5.92 -11.36 -22.05
C LEU A 168 5.30 -10.50 -20.94
N ILE A 169 4.02 -10.67 -20.72
CA ILE A 169 3.24 -9.99 -19.68
C ILE A 169 2.85 -11.02 -18.64
N VAL A 170 3.15 -10.76 -17.39
CA VAL A 170 2.65 -11.54 -16.26
C VAL A 170 1.71 -10.65 -15.46
N GLU A 171 0.51 -11.16 -15.19
CA GLU A 171 -0.52 -10.44 -14.47
C GLU A 171 -1.05 -11.23 -13.27
N ARG A 172 -1.54 -10.50 -12.26
CA ARG A 172 -2.22 -11.06 -11.10
C ARG A 172 -3.36 -10.18 -10.68
N THR A 173 -4.51 -10.79 -10.46
CA THR A 173 -5.68 -10.09 -9.95
C THR A 173 -5.66 -10.06 -8.42
N PHE A 174 -5.93 -8.89 -7.87
CA PHE A 174 -6.04 -8.65 -6.44
C PHE A 174 -7.43 -8.13 -6.10
N GLY A 175 -7.82 -8.35 -4.85
CA GLY A 175 -8.93 -7.67 -4.23
C GLY A 175 -8.51 -7.17 -2.86
N VAL A 176 -8.91 -5.96 -2.52
CA VAL A 176 -8.66 -5.33 -1.22
C VAL A 176 -9.98 -4.91 -0.61
N ALA A 177 -10.17 -5.23 0.65
CA ALA A 177 -11.33 -4.80 1.42
C ALA A 177 -10.93 -4.52 2.86
N TRP A 178 -11.64 -3.63 3.51
CA TRP A 178 -11.52 -3.35 4.95
C TRP A 178 -12.89 -3.26 5.58
N THR A 179 -12.93 -3.45 6.89
CA THR A 179 -14.12 -3.21 7.72
C THR A 179 -14.02 -1.84 8.34
N CYS A 180 -15.12 -1.21 8.62
CA CYS A 180 -15.23 0.09 9.26
C CYS A 180 -14.69 1.27 8.41
N ASP A 181 -15.10 2.46 8.76
CA ASP A 181 -14.68 3.67 8.07
C ASP A 181 -13.21 3.99 8.41
N PRO A 182 -12.36 4.24 7.41
CA PRO A 182 -10.98 4.64 7.66
C PRO A 182 -10.93 6.03 8.30
N VAL A 183 -9.91 6.27 9.10
CA VAL A 183 -9.57 7.60 9.60
C VAL A 183 -8.16 7.96 9.20
N MET A 184 -7.89 9.25 9.05
CA MET A 184 -6.57 9.75 8.74
C MET A 184 -6.18 10.95 9.60
N THR A 185 -4.89 11.12 9.79
CA THR A 185 -4.27 12.34 10.29
C THR A 185 -3.12 12.72 9.38
N SER A 186 -2.79 13.99 9.32
CA SER A 186 -1.57 14.47 8.68
C SER A 186 -0.60 15.04 9.73
N ALA A 187 0.68 15.12 9.38
CA ALA A 187 1.71 15.76 10.18
C ALA A 187 2.50 16.76 9.32
N PRO A 188 3.12 17.80 9.90
CA PRO A 188 3.97 18.71 9.17
C PRO A 188 5.10 17.96 8.47
N ALA A 189 5.51 18.44 7.30
CA ALA A 189 6.62 17.86 6.56
C ALA A 189 7.86 17.74 7.45
N ILE A 190 8.45 16.55 7.49
CA ILE A 190 9.69 16.31 8.24
C ILE A 190 10.80 16.99 7.46
N THR A 191 11.26 18.14 7.94
CA THR A 191 12.45 18.77 7.40
C THR A 191 13.67 18.00 7.93
N PRO A 192 14.46 17.34 7.07
CA PRO A 192 15.68 16.71 7.56
C PRO A 192 16.57 17.79 8.20
N ALA A 193 17.07 17.51 9.39
CA ALA A 193 18.08 18.35 10.00
C ALA A 193 19.32 18.33 9.09
N VAL A 194 19.72 19.49 8.58
CA VAL A 194 20.92 19.70 7.75
C VAL A 194 22.16 19.60 8.63
#